data_7549d3878571f4af4437b12f37a1493a
#
_entry.id   7549d3878571f4af4437b12f37a1493a
#
_cell.length_a   1.000
_cell.length_b   1.000
_cell.length_c   1.000
_cell.angle_alpha   90.00
_cell.angle_beta   90.00
_cell.angle_gamma   90.00
#
_symmetry.space_group_name_H-M   'P 1'
#
loop_
_entity.id
_entity.type
_entity.pdbx_description
1 polymer ?
#
loop_
_entity_poly.entity_id
_entity_poly.type
_entity_poly.pdbx_seq_one_letter_code
_entity_poly.pdbx_strand_id
1 'polypeptide(L)'
;MKTYLEIQVPLRYNASWFQELRIACRKIDVRWQMAYHHITMAFVDETPEDVDFRPLLEKHLKTFPAPTLTFDKLDVFTALSGMHIINLTATDVPKSFLSLIENIRSDMKAAGCVMDSWFRLHVTLGRVKEAKIQLASVQELTESVSLPAFSLTLEDVDYRIFRGETIYETKFAIE
;
A
#
# COMPACT_ATOMS: atom_id res chain seq x y z
N MET A 1 -10.37 16.80 -5.03
CA MET A 1 -9.71 15.87 -5.98
C MET A 1 -8.96 14.82 -5.17
N LYS A 2 -9.10 13.54 -5.49
CA LYS A 2 -8.39 12.47 -4.77
C LYS A 2 -7.02 12.23 -5.38
N THR A 3 -6.03 12.02 -4.52
CA THR A 3 -4.66 11.78 -4.95
C THR A 3 -4.07 10.62 -4.16
N TYR A 4 -3.28 9.80 -4.85
CA TYR A 4 -2.55 8.69 -4.26
C TYR A 4 -1.06 8.84 -4.55
N LEU A 5 -0.26 8.65 -3.51
CA LEU A 5 1.17 8.43 -3.64
C LEU A 5 1.44 6.97 -3.26
N GLU A 6 1.88 6.18 -4.22
CA GLU A 6 2.01 4.74 -4.09
C GLU A 6 3.41 4.31 -4.53
N ILE A 7 4.04 3.41 -3.77
CA ILE A 7 5.27 2.76 -4.19
C ILE A 7 4.93 1.37 -4.72
N GLN A 8 5.35 1.07 -5.95
CA GLN A 8 5.04 -0.20 -6.59
C GLN A 8 5.80 -1.34 -5.90
N VAL A 9 5.09 -2.45 -5.68
CA VAL A 9 5.67 -3.67 -5.12
C VAL A 9 5.56 -4.78 -6.19
N PRO A 10 6.68 -5.22 -6.78
CA PRO A 10 6.66 -6.18 -7.89
C PRO A 10 6.43 -7.62 -7.38
N LEU A 11 5.25 -7.89 -6.83
CA LEU A 11 4.89 -9.22 -6.34
C LEU A 11 4.56 -10.17 -7.49
N ARG A 12 5.02 -11.41 -7.33
CA ARG A 12 4.64 -12.51 -8.21
C ARG A 12 3.43 -13.23 -7.61
N TYR A 13 2.24 -13.01 -8.17
CA TYR A 13 1.00 -13.65 -7.72
C TYR A 13 0.96 -15.18 -7.99
N ASN A 14 1.92 -15.74 -8.73
CA ASN A 14 2.14 -17.18 -8.89
C ASN A 14 3.11 -17.77 -7.86
N ALA A 15 3.60 -16.99 -6.89
CA ALA A 15 4.38 -17.51 -5.78
C ALA A 15 3.57 -18.55 -4.99
N SER A 16 4.24 -19.62 -4.52
CA SER A 16 3.58 -20.75 -3.83
C SER A 16 2.75 -20.30 -2.63
N TRP A 17 3.31 -19.45 -1.79
CA TRP A 17 2.62 -18.91 -0.61
C TRP A 17 1.33 -18.16 -0.96
N PHE A 18 1.31 -17.42 -2.09
CA PHE A 18 0.11 -16.69 -2.52
C PHE A 18 -0.96 -17.65 -3.06
N GLN A 19 -0.56 -18.72 -3.74
CA GLN A 19 -1.47 -19.79 -4.15
C GLN A 19 -2.05 -20.53 -2.93
N GLU A 20 -1.22 -20.82 -1.91
CA GLU A 20 -1.65 -21.45 -0.65
C GLU A 20 -2.67 -20.55 0.07
N LEU A 21 -2.43 -19.24 0.14
CA LEU A 21 -3.36 -18.27 0.72
C LEU A 21 -4.71 -18.28 -0.01
N ARG A 22 -4.70 -18.30 -1.32
CA ARG A 22 -5.94 -18.39 -2.13
C ARG A 22 -6.68 -19.71 -1.89
N ILE A 23 -5.96 -20.81 -1.75
CA ILE A 23 -6.55 -22.11 -1.42
C ILE A 23 -7.14 -22.10 -0.02
N ALA A 24 -6.45 -21.57 0.99
CA ALA A 24 -6.95 -21.43 2.35
C ALA A 24 -8.25 -20.64 2.40
N CYS A 25 -8.31 -19.54 1.64
CA CYS A 25 -9.48 -18.67 1.57
C CYS A 25 -10.55 -19.07 0.54
N ARG A 26 -10.45 -20.24 -0.11
CA ARG A 26 -11.36 -20.65 -1.22
C ARG A 26 -12.84 -20.73 -0.88
N LYS A 27 -13.18 -20.83 0.41
CA LYS A 27 -14.58 -20.92 0.89
C LYS A 27 -15.20 -19.56 1.19
N ILE A 28 -14.43 -18.48 1.08
CA ILE A 28 -14.89 -17.12 1.31
C ILE A 28 -14.76 -16.30 0.03
N ASP A 29 -15.62 -15.29 -0.10
CA ASP A 29 -15.69 -14.42 -1.29
C ASP A 29 -14.62 -13.34 -1.20
N VAL A 30 -13.38 -13.68 -1.58
CA VAL A 30 -12.26 -12.74 -1.61
C VAL A 30 -12.12 -12.11 -2.99
N ARG A 31 -12.16 -10.80 -3.06
CA ARG A 31 -11.74 -10.04 -4.25
C ARG A 31 -10.22 -9.88 -4.22
N TRP A 32 -9.51 -10.75 -4.93
CA TRP A 32 -8.06 -10.75 -5.01
C TRP A 32 -7.52 -9.59 -5.85
N GLN A 33 -6.42 -8.98 -5.38
CA GLN A 33 -5.62 -8.04 -6.14
C GLN A 33 -4.63 -8.85 -6.99
N MET A 34 -4.87 -8.91 -8.32
CA MET A 34 -4.07 -9.74 -9.22
C MET A 34 -3.06 -8.95 -10.05
N ALA A 35 -3.16 -7.63 -10.03
CA ALA A 35 -2.26 -6.74 -10.76
C ALA A 35 -1.98 -5.49 -9.93
N TYR A 36 -0.83 -4.88 -10.15
CA TYR A 36 -0.44 -3.63 -9.52
C TYR A 36 -0.53 -3.67 -7.98
N HIS A 37 0.40 -4.39 -7.37
CA HIS A 37 0.56 -4.35 -5.92
C HIS A 37 1.37 -3.10 -5.54
N HIS A 38 0.98 -2.46 -4.45
CA HIS A 38 1.60 -1.20 -4.00
C HIS A 38 1.49 -1.02 -2.49
N ILE A 39 2.35 -0.17 -1.96
CA ILE A 39 2.23 0.41 -0.63
C ILE A 39 1.70 1.83 -0.84
N THR A 40 0.58 2.17 -0.23
CA THR A 40 0.06 3.55 -0.25
C THR A 40 0.83 4.38 0.78
N MET A 41 1.71 5.26 0.31
CA MET A 41 2.48 6.19 1.14
C MET A 41 1.62 7.35 1.63
N ALA A 42 0.73 7.86 0.76
CA ALA A 42 -0.26 8.86 1.09
C ALA A 42 -1.53 8.66 0.27
N PHE A 43 -2.66 8.67 0.95
CA PHE A 43 -3.99 8.81 0.37
C PHE A 43 -4.53 10.18 0.75
N VAL A 44 -4.84 11.00 -0.26
CA VAL A 44 -5.30 12.37 -0.07
C VAL A 44 -6.75 12.47 -0.50
N ASP A 45 -7.64 12.77 0.45
CA ASP A 45 -9.06 12.93 0.19
C ASP A 45 -9.36 14.22 -0.55
N GLU A 46 -8.66 15.30 -0.16
CA GLU A 46 -8.79 16.61 -0.78
C GLU A 46 -7.40 17.18 -1.10
N THR A 47 -7.17 17.43 -2.37
CA THR A 47 -5.95 18.05 -2.90
C THR A 47 -6.30 19.44 -3.43
N PRO A 48 -5.58 20.50 -3.05
CA PRO A 48 -5.73 21.82 -3.65
C PRO A 48 -5.56 21.76 -5.18
N GLU A 49 -6.43 22.45 -5.92
CA GLU A 49 -6.44 22.36 -7.40
C GLU A 49 -5.25 23.06 -8.04
N ASP A 50 -4.74 24.12 -7.39
CA ASP A 50 -3.69 25.00 -7.94
C ASP A 50 -2.28 24.62 -7.47
N VAL A 51 -2.11 23.49 -6.76
CA VAL A 51 -0.80 23.07 -6.23
C VAL A 51 -0.26 21.91 -7.05
N ASP A 52 0.93 22.11 -7.62
CA ASP A 52 1.72 21.04 -8.23
C ASP A 52 2.65 20.42 -7.19
N PHE A 53 2.38 19.18 -6.82
CA PHE A 53 3.16 18.44 -5.83
C PHE A 53 4.41 17.75 -6.40
N ARG A 54 4.60 17.73 -7.73
CA ARG A 54 5.76 17.08 -8.36
C ARG A 54 7.10 17.61 -7.84
N PRO A 55 7.34 18.94 -7.75
CA PRO A 55 8.62 19.45 -7.22
C PRO A 55 8.86 19.07 -5.75
N LEU A 56 7.80 19.00 -4.94
CA LEU A 56 7.88 18.56 -3.55
C LEU A 56 8.27 17.07 -3.47
N LEU A 57 7.66 16.24 -4.28
CA LEU A 57 7.96 14.81 -4.33
C LEU A 57 9.37 14.54 -4.85
N GLU A 58 9.80 15.22 -5.91
CA GLU A 58 11.16 15.14 -6.43
C GLU A 58 12.21 15.49 -5.37
N LYS A 59 11.99 16.55 -4.59
CA LYS A 59 12.88 16.95 -3.50
C LYS A 59 13.13 15.81 -2.50
N HIS A 60 12.10 15.03 -2.18
CA HIS A 60 12.20 13.94 -1.22
C HIS A 60 12.72 12.64 -1.84
N LEU A 61 12.33 12.34 -3.08
CA LEU A 61 12.56 11.03 -3.69
C LEU A 61 13.91 10.95 -4.41
N LYS A 62 14.35 12.03 -5.07
CA LYS A 62 15.58 12.05 -5.88
C LYS A 62 16.87 11.73 -5.13
N THR A 63 16.92 11.97 -3.83
CA THR A 63 18.09 11.75 -2.98
C THR A 63 17.91 10.63 -1.98
N PHE A 64 16.79 9.93 -2.05
CA PHE A 64 16.51 8.85 -1.14
C PHE A 64 16.92 7.52 -1.78
N PRO A 65 17.79 6.71 -1.13
CA PRO A 65 18.18 5.42 -1.69
C PRO A 65 16.96 4.48 -1.72
N ALA A 66 16.85 3.72 -2.82
CA ALA A 66 15.76 2.76 -3.01
C ALA A 66 15.65 1.81 -1.79
N PRO A 67 14.52 1.82 -1.06
CA PRO A 67 14.41 1.05 0.17
C PRO A 67 14.27 -0.44 -0.14
N THR A 68 15.01 -1.26 0.62
CA THR A 68 14.79 -2.70 0.63
C THR A 68 13.92 -3.05 1.83
N LEU A 69 12.76 -3.63 1.56
CA LEU A 69 11.83 -4.12 2.58
C LEU A 69 11.84 -5.64 2.61
N THR A 70 11.86 -6.21 3.82
CA THR A 70 11.70 -7.64 4.03
C THR A 70 10.26 -7.93 4.44
N PHE A 71 9.51 -8.55 3.55
CA PHE A 71 8.14 -8.97 3.81
C PHE A 71 8.17 -10.36 4.47
N ASP A 72 7.61 -10.45 5.66
CA ASP A 72 7.69 -11.64 6.51
C ASP A 72 6.36 -11.98 7.21
N LYS A 73 5.31 -11.18 6.96
CA LYS A 73 4.04 -11.34 7.65
C LYS A 73 2.84 -11.16 6.73
N LEU A 74 1.91 -12.11 6.77
CA LEU A 74 0.53 -11.95 6.32
C LEU A 74 -0.31 -11.41 7.48
N ASP A 75 -1.17 -10.43 7.21
CA ASP A 75 -1.99 -9.79 8.23
C ASP A 75 -3.38 -9.46 7.68
N VAL A 76 -4.32 -9.20 8.57
CA VAL A 76 -5.68 -8.80 8.22
C VAL A 76 -6.14 -7.67 9.14
N PHE A 77 -6.76 -6.65 8.57
CA PHE A 77 -7.40 -5.59 9.33
C PHE A 77 -8.72 -5.16 8.67
N THR A 78 -9.59 -4.49 9.43
CA THR A 78 -10.81 -3.90 8.88
C THR A 78 -10.57 -2.43 8.55
N ALA A 79 -10.80 -2.06 7.29
CA ALA A 79 -10.76 -0.68 6.84
C ALA A 79 -12.07 0.04 7.19
N LEU A 80 -12.04 1.38 7.24
CA LEU A 80 -13.22 2.22 7.48
C LEU A 80 -14.36 2.00 6.47
N SER A 81 -14.02 1.47 5.30
CA SER A 81 -15.00 1.11 4.26
C SER A 81 -15.83 -0.15 4.58
N GLY A 82 -15.63 -0.81 5.73
CA GLY A 82 -16.29 -2.08 6.07
C GLY A 82 -15.76 -3.26 5.27
N MET A 83 -14.46 -3.22 4.91
CA MET A 83 -13.77 -4.30 4.21
C MET A 83 -12.65 -4.86 5.10
N HIS A 84 -12.59 -6.18 5.24
CA HIS A 84 -11.38 -6.84 5.73
C HIS A 84 -10.33 -6.87 4.63
N ILE A 85 -9.16 -6.37 4.92
CA ILE A 85 -8.02 -6.28 4.01
C ILE A 85 -7.02 -7.37 4.37
N ILE A 86 -6.91 -8.38 3.51
CA ILE A 86 -5.84 -9.37 3.57
C ILE A 86 -4.62 -8.73 2.96
N ASN A 87 -3.51 -8.67 3.69
CA ASN A 87 -2.35 -7.91 3.26
C ASN A 87 -1.03 -8.61 3.60
N LEU A 88 0.00 -8.20 2.87
CA LEU A 88 1.39 -8.50 3.14
C LEU A 88 2.01 -7.29 3.84
N THR A 89 2.79 -7.54 4.88
CA THR A 89 3.49 -6.49 5.63
C THR A 89 4.87 -6.97 6.09
N ALA A 90 5.61 -6.08 6.73
CA ALA A 90 6.93 -6.33 7.30
C ALA A 90 6.88 -6.12 8.81
N THR A 91 7.53 -7.00 9.57
CA THR A 91 7.68 -6.86 11.02
C THR A 91 8.66 -5.73 11.35
N ASP A 92 9.75 -5.63 10.58
CA ASP A 92 10.75 -4.56 10.71
C ASP A 92 10.74 -3.66 9.47
N VAL A 93 10.47 -2.37 9.69
CA VAL A 93 10.43 -1.37 8.64
C VAL A 93 11.56 -0.37 8.86
N PRO A 94 12.43 -0.13 7.86
CA PRO A 94 13.53 0.82 8.01
C PRO A 94 13.03 2.20 8.46
N LYS A 95 13.64 2.73 9.53
CA LYS A 95 13.26 4.05 10.06
C LYS A 95 13.40 5.16 9.03
N SER A 96 14.41 5.07 8.15
CA SER A 96 14.61 6.01 7.05
C SER A 96 13.39 6.04 6.11
N PHE A 97 12.83 4.87 5.79
CA PHE A 97 11.65 4.76 4.94
C PHE A 97 10.40 5.37 5.63
N LEU A 98 10.20 5.09 6.92
CA LEU A 98 9.11 5.70 7.68
C LEU A 98 9.25 7.23 7.74
N SER A 99 10.48 7.73 7.98
CA SER A 99 10.75 9.17 8.02
C SER A 99 10.52 9.84 6.65
N LEU A 100 10.89 9.17 5.55
CA LEU A 100 10.59 9.67 4.20
C LEU A 100 9.08 9.89 4.02
N ILE A 101 8.29 8.87 4.35
CA ILE A 101 6.82 8.93 4.21
C ILE A 101 6.24 10.05 5.08
N GLU A 102 6.69 10.15 6.33
CA GLU A 102 6.22 11.18 7.26
C GLU A 102 6.57 12.59 6.78
N ASN A 103 7.77 12.82 6.28
CA ASN A 103 8.20 14.10 5.75
C ASN A 103 7.36 14.50 4.52
N ILE A 104 7.16 13.59 3.57
CA ILE A 104 6.31 13.84 2.40
C ILE A 104 4.88 14.20 2.85
N ARG A 105 4.29 13.39 3.75
CA ARG A 105 2.93 13.62 4.25
C ARG A 105 2.80 14.95 5.01
N SER A 106 3.82 15.30 5.79
CA SER A 106 3.88 16.58 6.52
C SER A 106 3.90 17.76 5.55
N ASP A 107 4.76 17.71 4.54
CA ASP A 107 4.88 18.78 3.53
C ASP A 107 3.60 18.89 2.69
N MET A 108 2.96 17.77 2.32
CA MET A 108 1.66 17.78 1.62
C MET A 108 0.55 18.40 2.48
N LYS A 109 0.49 18.08 3.80
CA LYS A 109 -0.45 18.70 4.72
C LYS A 109 -0.20 20.20 4.87
N ALA A 110 1.06 20.62 4.97
CA ALA A 110 1.44 22.04 5.03
C ALA A 110 1.03 22.80 3.77
N ALA A 111 0.99 22.12 2.62
CA ALA A 111 0.50 22.67 1.36
C ALA A 111 -1.03 22.59 1.19
N GLY A 112 -1.77 22.20 2.23
CA GLY A 112 -3.23 22.21 2.26
C GLY A 112 -3.94 20.91 1.91
N CYS A 113 -3.22 19.78 1.79
CA CYS A 113 -3.85 18.48 1.58
C CYS A 113 -4.59 17.97 2.83
N VAL A 114 -5.78 17.45 2.64
CA VAL A 114 -6.53 16.74 3.68
C VAL A 114 -6.29 15.24 3.51
N MET A 115 -5.73 14.61 4.52
CA MET A 115 -5.43 13.18 4.53
C MET A 115 -5.51 12.60 5.96
N ASP A 116 -5.56 11.27 6.05
CA ASP A 116 -5.51 10.57 7.33
C ASP A 116 -4.25 10.94 8.16
N SER A 117 -4.32 10.70 9.47
CA SER A 117 -3.27 11.12 10.41
C SER A 117 -2.10 10.15 10.51
N TRP A 118 -2.24 8.92 10.03
CA TRP A 118 -1.27 7.85 10.24
C TRP A 118 -0.97 7.06 8.97
N PHE A 119 0.19 6.43 8.94
CA PHE A 119 0.63 5.50 7.90
C PHE A 119 0.66 4.08 8.44
N ARG A 120 0.20 3.12 7.64
CA ARG A 120 0.33 1.70 7.91
C ARG A 120 0.96 1.01 6.70
N LEU A 121 2.11 0.39 6.91
CA LEU A 121 2.72 -0.44 5.87
C LEU A 121 1.82 -1.64 5.59
N HIS A 122 1.29 -1.71 4.39
CA HIS A 122 0.59 -2.90 3.91
C HIS A 122 0.56 -2.93 2.38
N VAL A 123 0.60 -4.14 1.83
CA VAL A 123 0.34 -4.41 0.42
C VAL A 123 -0.95 -5.21 0.36
N THR A 124 -2.00 -4.63 -0.19
CA THR A 124 -3.29 -5.34 -0.33
C THR A 124 -3.15 -6.54 -1.26
N LEU A 125 -3.52 -7.72 -0.76
CA LEU A 125 -3.60 -8.97 -1.51
C LEU A 125 -5.04 -9.31 -1.87
N GLY A 126 -5.97 -9.04 -0.96
CA GLY A 126 -7.39 -9.32 -1.16
C GLY A 126 -8.30 -8.51 -0.24
N ARG A 127 -9.57 -8.45 -0.60
CA ARG A 127 -10.61 -7.73 0.13
C ARG A 127 -11.84 -8.61 0.32
N VAL A 128 -12.38 -8.65 1.55
CA VAL A 128 -13.60 -9.37 1.90
C VAL A 128 -14.58 -8.40 2.57
N LYS A 129 -15.87 -8.47 2.26
CA LYS A 129 -16.88 -7.64 2.93
C LYS A 129 -17.06 -8.12 4.37
N GLU A 130 -16.93 -7.20 5.35
CA GLU A 130 -17.14 -7.47 6.79
C GLU A 130 -18.51 -8.12 7.07
N ALA A 131 -19.55 -7.66 6.38
CA ALA A 131 -20.89 -8.22 6.53
C ALA A 131 -21.04 -9.72 6.17
N LYS A 132 -20.01 -10.31 5.51
CA LYS A 132 -20.05 -11.71 5.08
C LYS A 132 -19.28 -12.68 5.98
N ILE A 133 -18.33 -12.18 6.76
CA ILE A 133 -17.44 -13.02 7.59
C ILE A 133 -16.82 -12.18 8.71
N GLN A 134 -16.58 -12.80 9.84
CA GLN A 134 -15.89 -12.16 10.97
C GLN A 134 -14.39 -12.02 10.71
N LEU A 135 -13.79 -10.93 11.20
CA LEU A 135 -12.36 -10.67 11.08
C LEU A 135 -11.51 -11.84 11.60
N ALA A 136 -11.85 -12.39 12.77
CA ALA A 136 -11.13 -13.51 13.38
C ALA A 136 -11.03 -14.73 12.44
N SER A 137 -12.12 -15.05 11.72
CA SER A 137 -12.12 -16.19 10.79
C SER A 137 -11.21 -15.95 9.58
N VAL A 138 -11.12 -14.70 9.10
CA VAL A 138 -10.19 -14.36 8.01
C VAL A 138 -8.74 -14.40 8.52
N GLN A 139 -8.50 -13.97 9.76
CA GLN A 139 -7.18 -14.04 10.41
C GLN A 139 -6.70 -15.49 10.54
N GLU A 140 -7.53 -16.38 11.08
CA GLU A 140 -7.20 -17.81 11.20
C GLU A 140 -6.81 -18.45 9.86
N LEU A 141 -7.57 -18.17 8.79
CA LEU A 141 -7.25 -18.65 7.46
C LEU A 141 -5.91 -18.11 6.95
N THR A 142 -5.62 -16.84 7.22
CA THR A 142 -4.38 -16.17 6.80
C THR A 142 -3.18 -16.71 7.59
N GLU A 143 -3.33 -16.90 8.89
CA GLU A 143 -2.28 -17.45 9.77
C GLU A 143 -1.96 -18.91 9.51
N SER A 144 -2.87 -19.66 8.86
CA SER A 144 -2.63 -21.05 8.45
C SER A 144 -1.61 -21.18 7.30
N VAL A 145 -1.27 -20.07 6.65
CA VAL A 145 -0.34 -20.04 5.50
C VAL A 145 1.05 -19.64 5.94
N SER A 146 2.04 -20.45 5.60
CA SER A 146 3.44 -20.13 5.85
C SER A 146 3.97 -19.18 4.78
N LEU A 147 4.40 -17.99 5.20
CA LEU A 147 5.08 -17.02 4.36
C LEU A 147 6.59 -17.13 4.56
N PRO A 148 7.36 -17.62 3.57
CA PRO A 148 8.80 -17.47 3.62
C PRO A 148 9.18 -16.00 3.47
N ALA A 149 9.97 -15.49 4.41
CA ALA A 149 10.44 -14.09 4.33
C ALA A 149 11.22 -13.86 3.03
N PHE A 150 10.95 -12.73 2.37
CA PHE A 150 11.65 -12.32 1.16
C PHE A 150 11.84 -10.79 1.11
N SER A 151 12.91 -10.36 0.47
CA SER A 151 13.23 -8.93 0.37
C SER A 151 13.03 -8.43 -1.05
N LEU A 152 12.52 -7.21 -1.18
CA LEU A 152 12.37 -6.48 -2.42
C LEU A 152 12.94 -5.08 -2.28
N THR A 153 13.69 -4.63 -3.26
CA THR A 153 14.07 -3.23 -3.43
C THR A 153 12.95 -2.52 -4.21
N LEU A 154 12.48 -1.41 -3.69
CA LEU A 154 11.33 -0.68 -4.23
C LEU A 154 11.84 0.58 -4.94
N GLU A 155 11.68 0.65 -6.26
CA GLU A 155 12.31 1.67 -7.10
C GLU A 155 11.32 2.65 -7.73
N ASP A 156 10.05 2.24 -7.88
CA ASP A 156 9.04 3.02 -8.58
C ASP A 156 7.99 3.60 -7.63
N VAL A 157 7.87 4.92 -7.63
CA VAL A 157 6.81 5.65 -6.93
C VAL A 157 5.86 6.27 -7.94
N ASP A 158 4.59 5.95 -7.84
CA ASP A 158 3.52 6.49 -8.67
C ASP A 158 2.76 7.59 -7.92
N TYR A 159 2.73 8.79 -8.51
CA TYR A 159 1.86 9.88 -8.09
C TYR A 159 0.65 9.92 -9.01
N ARG A 160 -0.52 9.61 -8.47
CA ARG A 160 -1.76 9.43 -9.24
C ARG A 160 -2.82 10.42 -8.78
N ILE A 161 -3.35 11.19 -9.74
CA ILE A 161 -4.39 12.17 -9.53
C ILE A 161 -5.66 11.69 -10.23
N PHE A 162 -6.75 11.61 -9.49
CA PHE A 162 -8.07 11.21 -9.99
C PHE A 162 -8.97 12.43 -10.19
N ARG A 163 -9.27 12.76 -11.45
CA ARG A 163 -10.23 13.79 -11.84
C ARG A 163 -11.42 13.13 -12.57
N GLY A 164 -12.47 12.79 -11.81
CA GLY A 164 -13.57 11.99 -12.35
C GLY A 164 -13.07 10.62 -12.80
N GLU A 165 -13.27 10.28 -14.07
CA GLU A 165 -12.80 9.02 -14.67
C GLU A 165 -11.36 9.09 -15.21
N THR A 166 -10.76 10.30 -15.26
CA THR A 166 -9.41 10.49 -15.80
C THR A 166 -8.36 10.31 -14.68
N ILE A 167 -7.34 9.52 -14.96
CA ILE A 167 -6.19 9.30 -14.08
C ILE A 167 -4.97 9.95 -14.72
N TYR A 168 -4.36 10.89 -14.00
CA TYR A 168 -3.06 11.45 -14.36
C TYR A 168 -2.00 10.75 -13.50
N GLU A 169 -0.97 10.20 -14.13
CA GLU A 169 0.08 9.45 -13.46
C GLU A 169 1.44 10.08 -13.76
N THR A 170 2.26 10.25 -12.72
CA THR A 170 3.66 10.63 -12.82
C THR A 170 4.48 9.62 -12.04
N LYS A 171 5.49 9.03 -12.69
CA LYS A 171 6.42 8.10 -12.04
C LYS A 171 7.68 8.83 -11.60
N PHE A 172 8.13 8.47 -10.41
CA PHE A 172 9.41 8.89 -9.86
C PHE A 172 10.25 7.65 -9.62
N ALA A 173 11.48 7.64 -10.13
CA ALA A 173 12.48 6.65 -9.74
C ALA A 173 13.10 7.09 -8.39
N ILE A 174 13.36 6.12 -7.53
CA ILE A 174 14.17 6.28 -6.32
C ILE A 174 15.54 5.73 -6.67
N GLU A 175 16.58 6.53 -6.55
CA GLU A 175 17.98 6.15 -6.90
C GLU A 175 18.69 5.39 -5.77
#